data_a88cc4257a351d96e63adec1d205291b
#
_entry.id   a88cc4257a351d96e63adec1d205291b
#
_cell.length_a   1.000
_cell.length_b   1.000
_cell.length_c   1.000
_cell.angle_alpha   90.00
_cell.angle_beta   90.00
_cell.angle_gamma   90.00
#
_symmetry.space_group_name_H-M   'P 1'
#
loop_
_entity.id
_entity.type
_entity.pdbx_description
1 polymer ?
#
loop_
_entity_poly.entity_id
_entity_poly.type
_entity_poly.pdbx_seq_one_letter_code
_entity_poly.pdbx_strand_id
1 'polypeptide(L)'
;MMTLTVRRERRKQPIRRSVQSALELYLDDLNGHQVNDLYHMVLSEVEPALLNVVMQHVDGNQSQAADMLGITRATLRKKLKQYGLEL
;
A
#
# COMPACT_ATOMS: atom_id res chain seq x y z
N MET A 1 -5.01 -5.83 27.61
CA MET A 1 -4.60 -7.18 27.24
C MET A 1 -5.20 -7.63 25.94
N MET A 2 -6.50 -7.54 25.81
CA MET A 2 -7.18 -7.88 24.57
C MET A 2 -6.63 -7.11 23.39
N THR A 3 -6.33 -5.84 23.61
CA THR A 3 -5.79 -4.99 22.55
C THR A 3 -4.48 -5.52 22.00
N LEU A 4 -3.59 -5.96 22.88
CA LEU A 4 -2.31 -6.51 22.44
C LEU A 4 -2.48 -7.78 21.65
N THR A 5 -3.40 -8.65 22.09
CA THR A 5 -3.68 -9.90 21.40
C THR A 5 -4.19 -9.62 19.99
N VAL A 6 -5.13 -8.68 19.86
CA VAL A 6 -5.68 -8.32 18.57
C VAL A 6 -4.59 -7.77 17.65
N ARG A 7 -3.75 -6.90 18.20
CA ARG A 7 -2.66 -6.32 17.42
C ARG A 7 -1.69 -7.38 16.93
N ARG A 8 -1.39 -8.36 17.78
CA ARG A 8 -0.49 -9.44 17.43
C ARG A 8 -1.09 -10.31 16.33
N GLU A 9 -2.38 -10.56 16.40
CA GLU A 9 -3.07 -11.30 15.36
C GLU A 9 -3.02 -10.57 14.04
N ARG A 10 -3.20 -9.26 14.07
CA ARG A 10 -3.11 -8.45 12.85
C ARG A 10 -1.76 -8.58 12.18
N ARG A 11 -0.70 -8.60 12.98
CA ARG A 11 0.64 -8.75 12.42
C ARG A 11 0.85 -10.11 11.80
N LYS A 12 0.21 -11.11 12.36
CA LYS A 12 0.29 -12.45 11.81
C LYS A 12 -0.56 -12.64 10.58
N GLN A 13 -1.61 -11.83 10.47
CA GLN A 13 -2.42 -11.88 9.28
C GLN A 13 -1.68 -11.18 8.16
N PRO A 14 -1.38 -11.92 7.11
CA PRO A 14 -0.62 -11.30 6.03
C PRO A 14 -1.44 -10.24 5.32
N ILE A 15 -0.75 -9.24 4.83
CA ILE A 15 -1.35 -8.17 4.04
C ILE A 15 -2.12 -8.74 2.86
N ARG A 16 -1.64 -9.85 2.31
CA ARG A 16 -2.30 -10.47 1.16
C ARG A 16 -3.75 -10.80 1.44
N ARG A 17 -4.11 -11.10 2.69
CA ARG A 17 -5.50 -11.40 3.03
C ARG A 17 -6.38 -10.18 2.86
N SER A 18 -5.89 -9.02 3.31
CA SER A 18 -6.61 -7.77 3.11
C SER A 18 -6.76 -7.43 1.64
N VAL A 19 -5.69 -7.64 0.88
CA VAL A 19 -5.72 -7.39 -0.55
C VAL A 19 -6.71 -8.34 -1.24
N GLN A 20 -6.68 -9.62 -0.88
CA GLN A 20 -7.61 -10.58 -1.46
C GLN A 20 -9.07 -10.20 -1.20
N SER A 21 -9.37 -9.84 0.05
CA SER A 21 -10.74 -9.45 0.40
C SER A 21 -11.19 -8.23 -0.39
N ALA A 22 -10.31 -7.24 -0.49
CA ALA A 22 -10.64 -6.03 -1.23
C ALA A 22 -10.86 -6.32 -2.71
N LEU A 23 -10.03 -7.18 -3.28
CA LEU A 23 -10.16 -7.53 -4.69
C LEU A 23 -11.42 -8.34 -4.97
N GLU A 24 -11.77 -9.25 -4.06
CA GLU A 24 -13.00 -10.04 -4.22
C GLU A 24 -14.22 -9.12 -4.25
N LEU A 25 -14.26 -8.14 -3.36
CA LEU A 25 -15.34 -7.18 -3.36
C LEU A 25 -15.38 -6.37 -4.64
N TYR A 26 -14.22 -5.91 -5.09
CA TYR A 26 -14.12 -5.13 -6.30
C TYR A 26 -14.64 -5.90 -7.51
N LEU A 27 -14.21 -7.16 -7.64
CA LEU A 27 -14.62 -7.98 -8.77
C LEU A 27 -16.10 -8.32 -8.72
N ASP A 28 -16.64 -8.54 -7.52
CA ASP A 28 -18.07 -8.79 -7.36
C ASP A 28 -18.92 -7.60 -7.77
N ASP A 29 -18.43 -6.39 -7.50
CA ASP A 29 -19.16 -5.17 -7.82
C ASP A 29 -19.16 -4.83 -9.30
N LEU A 30 -18.37 -5.52 -10.10
CA LEU A 30 -18.30 -5.21 -11.53
C LEU A 30 -19.55 -5.62 -12.29
N ASN A 31 -20.35 -6.52 -11.73
CA ASN A 31 -21.60 -6.95 -12.35
C ASN A 31 -21.43 -7.41 -13.79
N GLY A 32 -20.40 -8.19 -14.02
CA GLY A 32 -20.13 -8.73 -15.35
C GLY A 32 -19.35 -7.83 -16.29
N HIS A 33 -18.99 -6.63 -15.85
CA HIS A 33 -18.13 -5.78 -16.66
C HIS A 33 -16.74 -6.37 -16.76
N GLN A 34 -16.14 -6.27 -17.94
CA GLN A 34 -14.80 -6.78 -18.14
C GLN A 34 -13.75 -5.84 -17.55
N VAL A 35 -12.72 -6.45 -16.99
CA VAL A 35 -11.57 -5.70 -16.50
C VAL A 35 -10.38 -6.02 -17.38
N ASN A 36 -9.74 -5.01 -17.93
CA ASN A 36 -8.63 -5.22 -18.86
C ASN A 36 -7.27 -4.82 -18.29
N ASP A 37 -7.26 -4.04 -17.26
CA ASP A 37 -6.02 -3.45 -16.75
C ASP A 37 -5.93 -3.59 -15.25
N LEU A 38 -6.34 -4.74 -14.75
CA LEU A 38 -6.46 -4.97 -13.31
C LEU A 38 -5.12 -4.86 -12.59
N TYR A 39 -4.08 -5.43 -13.19
CA TYR A 39 -2.77 -5.40 -12.56
C TYR A 39 -2.31 -3.96 -12.30
N HIS A 40 -2.36 -3.14 -13.33
CA HIS A 40 -1.96 -1.75 -13.21
C HIS A 40 -2.87 -0.98 -12.26
N MET A 41 -4.15 -1.24 -12.33
CA MET A 41 -5.12 -0.57 -11.45
C MET A 41 -4.83 -0.88 -9.98
N VAL A 42 -4.59 -2.16 -9.67
CA VAL A 42 -4.31 -2.56 -8.30
C VAL A 42 -3.03 -1.90 -7.78
N LEU A 43 -1.98 -1.91 -8.59
CA LEU A 43 -0.72 -1.31 -8.18
C LEU A 43 -0.84 0.20 -8.00
N SER A 44 -1.65 0.86 -8.84
CA SER A 44 -1.85 2.31 -8.71
C SER A 44 -2.62 2.69 -7.45
N GLU A 45 -3.30 1.73 -6.84
CA GLU A 45 -3.99 1.95 -5.56
C GLU A 45 -3.11 1.56 -4.38
N VAL A 46 -2.42 0.43 -4.49
CA VAL A 46 -1.64 -0.13 -3.39
C VAL A 46 -0.34 0.64 -3.16
N GLU A 47 0.34 0.98 -4.23
CA GLU A 47 1.64 1.62 -4.09
C GLU A 47 1.57 2.98 -3.41
N PRO A 48 0.67 3.89 -3.81
CA PRO A 48 0.58 5.16 -3.10
C PRO A 48 0.14 5.01 -1.64
N ALA A 49 -0.70 4.01 -1.36
CA ALA A 49 -1.08 3.75 0.03
C ALA A 49 0.13 3.32 0.86
N LEU A 50 0.96 2.45 0.31
CA LEU A 50 2.18 2.02 0.98
C LEU A 50 3.11 3.20 1.23
N LEU A 51 3.35 4.00 0.22
CA LEU A 51 4.25 5.14 0.34
C LEU A 51 3.74 6.15 1.36
N ASN A 52 2.44 6.41 1.34
CA ASN A 52 1.85 7.37 2.25
C ASN A 52 2.00 6.93 3.71
N VAL A 53 1.74 5.66 3.99
CA VAL A 53 1.88 5.13 5.34
C VAL A 53 3.33 5.21 5.81
N VAL A 54 4.28 4.85 4.95
CA VAL A 54 5.69 4.89 5.32
C VAL A 54 6.15 6.32 5.56
N MET A 55 5.75 7.26 4.68
CA MET A 55 6.15 8.65 4.84
C MET A 55 5.61 9.26 6.12
N GLN A 56 4.38 8.91 6.49
CA GLN A 56 3.82 9.36 7.77
C GLN A 56 4.58 8.76 8.94
N HIS A 57 4.95 7.50 8.82
CA HIS A 57 5.67 6.81 9.89
C HIS A 57 7.03 7.45 10.18
N VAL A 58 7.70 7.95 9.16
CA VAL A 58 9.03 8.57 9.30
C VAL A 58 8.99 10.09 9.29
N ASP A 59 7.80 10.66 9.44
CA ASP A 59 7.60 12.12 9.50
C ASP A 59 8.23 12.85 8.31
N GLY A 60 8.09 12.28 7.14
CA GLY A 60 8.57 12.89 5.91
C GLY A 60 10.05 12.69 5.62
N ASN A 61 10.75 11.93 6.44
CA ASN A 61 12.19 11.69 6.22
C ASN A 61 12.40 10.71 5.09
N GLN A 62 12.74 11.22 3.92
CA GLN A 62 12.86 10.40 2.72
C GLN A 62 13.98 9.36 2.80
N SER A 63 15.06 9.68 3.47
CA SER A 63 16.16 8.73 3.64
C SER A 63 15.72 7.52 4.45
N GLN A 64 15.03 7.77 5.57
CA GLN A 64 14.50 6.69 6.39
C GLN A 64 13.44 5.88 5.64
N ALA A 65 12.59 6.57 4.89
CA ALA A 65 11.55 5.89 4.13
C ALA A 65 12.15 4.95 3.09
N ALA A 66 13.16 5.44 2.37
CA ALA A 66 13.82 4.62 1.35
C ALA A 66 14.45 3.38 1.98
N ASP A 67 15.08 3.55 3.14
CA ASP A 67 15.68 2.42 3.85
C ASP A 67 14.61 1.40 4.26
N MET A 68 13.50 1.86 4.83
CA MET A 68 12.42 0.98 5.23
C MET A 68 11.84 0.22 4.05
N LEU A 69 11.69 0.89 2.93
CA LEU A 69 11.10 0.29 1.74
C LEU A 69 12.09 -0.60 0.97
N GLY A 70 13.37 -0.45 1.22
CA GLY A 70 14.38 -1.21 0.50
C GLY A 70 14.59 -0.73 -0.92
N ILE A 71 14.38 0.57 -1.17
CA ILE A 71 14.58 1.17 -2.48
C ILE A 71 15.53 2.35 -2.36
N THR A 72 16.04 2.82 -3.49
CA THR A 72 16.91 3.99 -3.45
C THR A 72 16.10 5.26 -3.20
N ARG A 73 16.76 6.26 -2.66
CA ARG A 73 16.13 7.54 -2.44
C ARG A 73 15.62 8.17 -3.73
N ALA A 74 16.38 8.00 -4.80
CA ALA A 74 15.99 8.52 -6.11
C ALA A 74 14.70 7.87 -6.60
N THR A 75 14.59 6.55 -6.45
CA THR A 75 13.39 5.82 -6.82
C THR A 75 12.20 6.29 -5.98
N LEU A 76 12.42 6.45 -4.68
CA LEU A 76 11.35 6.93 -3.79
C LEU A 76 10.84 8.31 -4.23
N ARG A 77 11.75 9.24 -4.51
CA ARG A 77 11.35 10.58 -4.92
C ARG A 77 10.53 10.55 -6.21
N LYS A 78 10.95 9.72 -7.14
CA LYS A 78 10.24 9.56 -8.41
C LYS A 78 8.81 9.08 -8.17
N LYS A 79 8.66 8.09 -7.29
CA LYS A 79 7.35 7.54 -6.99
C LYS A 79 6.47 8.52 -6.22
N LEU A 80 7.04 9.24 -5.28
CA LEU A 80 6.29 10.27 -4.55
C LEU A 80 5.76 11.32 -5.52
N LYS A 81 6.58 11.72 -6.47
CA LYS A 81 6.17 12.70 -7.48
C LYS A 81 5.07 12.12 -8.37
N GLN A 82 5.23 10.88 -8.78
CA GLN A 82 4.26 10.21 -9.63
C GLN A 82 2.86 10.20 -9.02
N TYR A 83 2.78 10.02 -7.71
CA TYR A 83 1.49 9.93 -7.02
C TYR A 83 1.08 11.23 -6.33
N GLY A 84 1.84 12.30 -6.53
CA GLY A 84 1.50 13.58 -5.91
C GLY A 84 1.65 13.60 -4.40
N LEU A 85 2.57 12.80 -3.88
CA LEU A 85 2.81 12.68 -2.44
C LEU A 85 4.01 13.50 -1.96
N GLU A 86 4.60 14.26 -2.82
CA GLU A 86 5.69 15.16 -2.43
C GLU A 86 5.17 16.30 -1.58
N LEU A 87 5.96 16.67 -0.58
CA LEU A 87 5.63 17.80 0.27
C LEU A 87 6.36 19.05 -0.19
#